data_89d2a4810e12f69ad49c150fb557f95e
#
_entry.id   89d2a4810e12f69ad49c150fb557f95e
#
_cell.length_a   1.000
_cell.length_b   1.000
_cell.length_c   1.000
_cell.angle_alpha   90.00
_cell.angle_beta   90.00
_cell.angle_gamma   90.00
#
_symmetry.space_group_name_H-M   'P 1'
#
loop_
_entity.id
_entity.type
_entity.pdbx_description
1 polymer ?
#
loop_
_entity_poly.entity_id
_entity_poly.type
_entity_poly.pdbx_seq_one_letter_code
_entity_poly.pdbx_strand_id
1 'polypeptide(L)'
;DSSNHHTCCSPSDKTCPERYGSCDTGKKTGCPCGKRIELYHPAHHRQKGVDKNGNSGCQTKERGETMKLRHLFFACSGVFVMMFSLLLLVVIVFSDEEDGGSSGNLIYGGVSVSQEVLAHKPMLEKYAREYGIEEYLNVLLAIIQVESGGTLEDVMQSSESLGLPPNSLSTEESIKQGCKYFSELLAAAETKGCDLNSVIQSYNYGGGFLDYVAGRGKKYTFELAESFARDKSGGKKVTYTNPVAVEKNGGWRYSYGNMFYVLLVSQY
;
A
#
# COMPACT_ATOMS: atom_id res chain seq x y z
N ASP A 1 34.18 -2.49 50.62
CA ASP A 1 33.15 -1.43 50.34
C ASP A 1 33.15 -1.10 48.87
N SER A 2 32.31 -1.82 48.15
CA SER A 2 32.11 -1.61 46.69
C SER A 2 30.74 -0.96 46.53
N SER A 3 30.73 0.35 46.35
CA SER A 3 29.55 1.12 45.99
C SER A 3 29.26 0.98 44.49
N ASN A 4 28.23 0.19 44.16
CA ASN A 4 27.71 0.09 42.80
C ASN A 4 26.86 1.35 42.46
N HIS A 5 27.41 2.26 41.70
CA HIS A 5 26.68 3.34 41.06
C HIS A 5 25.98 2.80 39.80
N HIS A 6 24.69 2.64 39.84
CA HIS A 6 23.86 2.41 38.65
C HIS A 6 23.67 3.73 37.92
N THR A 7 24.31 3.87 36.77
CA THR A 7 24.11 5.00 35.86
C THR A 7 22.98 4.64 34.88
N CYS A 8 21.85 5.36 34.97
CA CYS A 8 20.78 5.26 33.98
C CYS A 8 21.13 6.13 32.77
N CYS A 9 21.25 5.50 31.59
CA CYS A 9 21.47 6.22 30.32
C CYS A 9 20.13 6.69 29.72
N SER A 10 20.13 7.90 29.16
CA SER A 10 19.01 8.48 28.41
C SER A 10 18.95 7.90 26.99
N PRO A 11 17.76 7.78 26.36
CA PRO A 11 17.61 7.23 24.99
C PRO A 11 18.34 7.98 23.87
N SER A 12 18.94 9.12 24.16
CA SER A 12 19.69 9.95 23.22
C SER A 12 21.22 9.81 23.32
N ASP A 13 21.74 8.97 24.21
CA ASP A 13 23.18 8.85 24.42
C ASP A 13 23.79 7.72 23.58
N LYS A 14 24.55 8.08 22.56
CA LYS A 14 25.18 7.19 21.59
C LYS A 14 26.42 6.45 22.11
N THR A 15 26.72 6.52 23.41
CA THR A 15 27.95 5.97 24.01
C THR A 15 27.74 4.84 25.01
N CYS A 16 26.52 4.28 25.13
CA CYS A 16 26.27 3.13 26.01
C CYS A 16 26.63 1.79 25.31
N PRO A 17 27.40 0.91 25.94
CA PRO A 17 27.71 -0.40 25.40
C PRO A 17 26.49 -1.36 25.47
N GLU A 18 26.31 -2.18 24.45
CA GLU A 18 25.19 -3.11 24.16
C GLU A 18 25.02 -4.26 25.19
N ARG A 19 24.98 -4.00 26.46
CA ARG A 19 24.91 -5.09 27.45
C ARG A 19 23.97 -4.83 28.64
N TYR A 20 22.87 -4.11 28.43
CA TYR A 20 21.82 -4.05 29.47
C TYR A 20 20.42 -4.17 28.81
N GLY A 21 19.72 -5.25 29.23
CA GLY A 21 18.40 -5.60 28.75
C GLY A 21 17.35 -4.55 29.09
N SER A 22 16.32 -4.54 28.28
CA SER A 22 15.09 -3.77 28.38
C SER A 22 14.49 -3.80 29.80
N CYS A 23 14.22 -2.64 30.39
CA CYS A 23 13.43 -2.53 31.61
C CYS A 23 11.96 -2.81 31.32
N ASP A 24 11.48 -3.92 31.85
CA ASP A 24 10.09 -4.34 31.80
C ASP A 24 9.22 -3.44 32.73
N THR A 25 8.16 -2.84 32.15
CA THR A 25 7.31 -1.84 32.82
C THR A 25 6.29 -2.42 33.79
N GLY A 26 6.54 -3.60 34.36
CA GLY A 26 5.57 -4.40 35.13
C GLY A 26 5.69 -4.41 36.68
N LYS A 27 6.64 -3.73 37.34
CA LYS A 27 6.69 -3.70 38.82
C LYS A 27 6.96 -2.30 39.38
N LYS A 28 5.97 -1.80 40.09
CA LYS A 28 6.03 -0.58 40.90
C LYS A 28 6.90 -0.81 42.14
N THR A 29 8.18 -0.40 42.06
CA THR A 29 8.94 -0.01 43.29
C THR A 29 10.09 0.90 42.89
N GLY A 30 9.94 2.19 43.24
CA GLY A 30 11.00 3.08 43.69
C GLY A 30 12.11 3.48 42.72
N CYS A 31 11.84 4.34 41.74
CA CYS A 31 12.86 5.27 41.22
C CYS A 31 12.43 6.70 41.56
N PRO A 32 13.23 7.47 42.31
CA PRO A 32 12.90 8.86 42.61
C PRO A 32 13.44 9.75 41.50
N CYS A 33 12.62 10.07 40.51
CA CYS A 33 12.88 11.19 39.64
C CYS A 33 11.59 12.00 39.52
N GLY A 34 11.36 12.82 40.54
CA GLY A 34 10.23 13.73 40.62
C GLY A 34 10.49 15.00 39.79
N LYS A 35 9.68 15.21 38.78
CA LYS A 35 9.18 16.55 38.45
C LYS A 35 7.73 16.40 38.01
N ARG A 36 6.88 16.91 38.85
CA ARG A 36 5.44 17.05 38.71
C ARG A 36 5.18 18.12 37.64
N ILE A 37 4.54 17.76 36.56
CA ILE A 37 3.95 18.72 35.63
C ILE A 37 2.51 18.93 36.07
N GLU A 38 2.20 20.14 36.56
CA GLU A 38 0.86 20.55 36.91
C GLU A 38 0.03 20.77 35.61
N LEU A 39 -1.05 20.00 35.52
CA LEU A 39 -2.11 20.22 34.54
C LEU A 39 -2.99 21.38 35.04
N TYR A 40 -2.98 22.46 34.30
CA TYR A 40 -3.83 23.63 34.51
C TYR A 40 -5.24 23.34 33.99
N HIS A 41 -6.21 23.25 34.91
CA HIS A 41 -7.64 23.25 34.60
C HIS A 41 -8.20 24.67 34.79
N PRO A 42 -8.88 25.29 33.81
CA PRO A 42 -9.63 26.50 34.08
C PRO A 42 -11.00 26.17 34.63
N ALA A 43 -11.26 26.73 35.82
CA ALA A 43 -12.51 26.63 36.52
C ALA A 43 -13.61 27.47 35.85
N HIS A 44 -14.78 26.87 35.65
CA HIS A 44 -16.00 27.58 35.27
C HIS A 44 -16.57 28.35 36.43
N HIS A 45 -16.55 29.67 36.36
CA HIS A 45 -17.34 30.54 37.24
C HIS A 45 -18.78 30.67 36.71
N ARG A 46 -19.70 30.18 37.54
CA ARG A 46 -21.16 30.34 37.39
C ARG A 46 -21.57 31.55 38.20
N GLN A 47 -21.96 32.65 37.57
CA GLN A 47 -22.67 33.74 38.24
C GLN A 47 -24.16 33.67 37.97
N LYS A 48 -24.96 33.61 39.07
CA LYS A 48 -26.38 33.81 39.12
C LYS A 48 -26.65 35.32 39.21
N GLY A 49 -27.40 35.86 38.30
CA GLY A 49 -28.03 37.19 38.40
C GLY A 49 -29.53 37.02 38.43
N VAL A 50 -30.12 37.36 39.56
CA VAL A 50 -31.58 37.50 39.74
C VAL A 50 -31.90 38.96 39.55
N ASP A 51 -32.85 39.30 38.67
CA ASP A 51 -33.56 40.57 38.73
C ASP A 51 -35.07 40.37 38.51
N LYS A 52 -35.77 40.80 39.57
CA LYS A 52 -37.21 40.95 39.60
C LYS A 52 -37.55 42.29 38.95
N ASN A 53 -38.49 42.28 37.99
CA ASN A 53 -39.59 43.27 37.97
C ASN A 53 -40.59 42.91 36.89
N GLY A 54 -41.83 42.75 37.28
CA GLY A 54 -42.94 42.52 36.42
C GLY A 54 -43.37 43.83 35.74
N ASN A 55 -43.84 43.68 34.52
CA ASN A 55 -44.94 44.50 34.05
C ASN A 55 -45.72 43.79 32.94
N SER A 56 -47.04 43.81 33.13
CA SER A 56 -48.07 43.34 32.20
C SER A 56 -48.31 44.37 31.09
N GLY A 57 -48.57 43.90 29.88
CA GLY A 57 -49.22 44.78 28.93
C GLY A 57 -49.06 44.39 27.47
N CYS A 58 -50.17 44.06 26.92
CA CYS A 58 -50.58 44.25 25.54
C CYS A 58 -50.38 43.09 24.53
N GLN A 59 -51.47 42.38 24.37
CA GLN A 59 -51.73 41.57 23.17
C GLN A 59 -51.95 42.46 21.97
N THR A 60 -51.20 42.34 20.93
CA THR A 60 -51.57 42.75 19.59
C THR A 60 -51.48 41.55 18.63
N LYS A 61 -52.57 41.38 17.99
CA LYS A 61 -53.05 40.44 17.00
C LYS A 61 -52.14 40.48 15.76
N GLU A 62 -51.28 39.48 15.60
CA GLU A 62 -50.68 39.16 14.29
C GLU A 62 -51.07 37.76 13.83
N ARG A 63 -52.27 37.67 13.27
CA ARG A 63 -52.81 36.49 12.63
C ARG A 63 -52.93 36.77 11.14
N GLY A 64 -51.84 36.71 10.41
CA GLY A 64 -51.91 36.96 8.94
C GLY A 64 -50.68 36.60 8.14
N GLU A 65 -49.49 36.59 8.72
CA GLU A 65 -48.26 36.37 7.93
C GLU A 65 -47.66 34.99 8.00
N THR A 66 -48.05 34.17 8.96
CA THR A 66 -47.46 32.82 9.14
C THR A 66 -47.90 31.80 8.08
N MET A 67 -49.02 32.06 7.38
CA MET A 67 -49.53 31.13 6.38
C MET A 67 -48.81 31.27 5.03
N LYS A 68 -48.43 32.47 4.62
CA LYS A 68 -47.67 32.72 3.38
C LYS A 68 -46.21 32.20 3.52
N LEU A 69 -45.61 32.36 4.70
CA LEU A 69 -44.24 31.86 4.96
C LEU A 69 -44.18 30.33 4.98
N ARG A 70 -45.20 29.63 5.51
CA ARG A 70 -45.28 28.18 5.46
C ARG A 70 -45.34 27.61 4.06
N HIS A 71 -46.13 28.23 3.16
CA HIS A 71 -46.19 27.82 1.74
C HIS A 71 -44.88 28.07 1.00
N LEU A 72 -44.15 29.15 1.33
CA LEU A 72 -42.84 29.42 0.77
C LEU A 72 -41.79 28.39 1.22
N PHE A 73 -41.83 28.02 2.51
CA PHE A 73 -40.95 26.95 3.02
C PHE A 73 -41.22 25.57 2.39
N PHE A 74 -42.50 25.23 2.15
CA PHE A 74 -42.83 23.95 1.48
C PHE A 74 -42.47 23.98 -0.02
N ALA A 75 -42.57 25.09 -0.70
CA ALA A 75 -42.16 25.24 -2.09
C ALA A 75 -40.61 25.15 -2.23
N CYS A 76 -39.86 25.83 -1.36
CA CYS A 76 -38.39 25.73 -1.33
C CYS A 76 -37.91 24.35 -0.93
N SER A 77 -38.58 23.67 0.04
CA SER A 77 -38.25 22.29 0.44
C SER A 77 -38.43 21.30 -0.72
N GLY A 78 -39.53 21.45 -1.51
CA GLY A 78 -39.76 20.60 -2.67
C GLY A 78 -38.70 20.77 -3.76
N VAL A 79 -38.29 22.00 -4.03
CA VAL A 79 -37.21 22.27 -5.00
C VAL A 79 -35.86 21.73 -4.48
N PHE A 80 -35.57 21.88 -3.20
CA PHE A 80 -34.33 21.31 -2.58
C PHE A 80 -34.30 19.78 -2.65
N VAL A 81 -35.44 19.12 -2.38
CA VAL A 81 -35.53 17.64 -2.48
C VAL A 81 -35.37 17.20 -3.93
N MET A 82 -36.00 17.89 -4.91
CA MET A 82 -35.79 17.59 -6.33
C MET A 82 -34.35 17.82 -6.79
N MET A 83 -33.72 18.93 -6.39
CA MET A 83 -32.34 19.24 -6.71
C MET A 83 -31.38 18.19 -6.06
N PHE A 84 -31.64 17.82 -4.82
CA PHE A 84 -30.83 16.78 -4.12
C PHE A 84 -31.03 15.40 -4.72
N SER A 85 -32.25 15.05 -5.14
CA SER A 85 -32.56 13.83 -5.87
C SER A 85 -31.91 13.80 -7.25
N LEU A 86 -31.89 14.93 -7.96
CA LEU A 86 -31.20 15.06 -9.25
C LEU A 86 -29.68 15.00 -9.08
N LEU A 87 -29.13 15.59 -8.03
CA LEU A 87 -27.70 15.50 -7.69
C LEU A 87 -27.30 14.09 -7.30
N LEU A 88 -28.13 13.36 -6.55
CA LEU A 88 -27.93 11.94 -6.25
C LEU A 88 -28.01 11.07 -7.52
N LEU A 89 -28.93 11.37 -8.45
CA LEU A 89 -29.01 10.66 -9.73
C LEU A 89 -27.77 10.95 -10.61
N VAL A 90 -27.29 12.19 -10.62
CA VAL A 90 -26.06 12.58 -11.31
C VAL A 90 -24.85 11.88 -10.67
N VAL A 91 -24.77 11.81 -9.34
CA VAL A 91 -23.72 11.06 -8.63
C VAL A 91 -23.79 9.57 -8.94
N ILE A 92 -25.00 8.97 -9.06
CA ILE A 92 -25.16 7.55 -9.43
C ILE A 92 -24.80 7.30 -10.91
N VAL A 93 -25.05 8.26 -11.80
CA VAL A 93 -24.74 8.12 -13.24
C VAL A 93 -23.29 8.45 -13.55
N PHE A 94 -22.61 9.27 -12.70
CA PHE A 94 -21.17 9.57 -12.80
C PHE A 94 -20.33 8.88 -11.73
N SER A 95 -20.91 8.05 -10.88
CA SER A 95 -20.20 6.99 -10.19
C SER A 95 -20.03 5.84 -11.19
N ASP A 96 -19.23 6.06 -12.21
CA ASP A 96 -18.48 4.96 -12.75
C ASP A 96 -17.77 4.35 -11.55
N GLU A 97 -18.05 3.10 -11.34
CA GLU A 97 -17.62 2.27 -10.25
C GLU A 97 -16.14 2.50 -9.92
N GLU A 98 -15.85 3.43 -9.01
CA GLU A 98 -14.73 3.20 -8.12
C GLU A 98 -15.25 2.22 -7.06
N ASP A 99 -15.34 0.96 -7.49
CA ASP A 99 -15.46 -0.17 -6.61
C ASP A 99 -14.30 -0.10 -5.62
N GLY A 100 -14.62 0.21 -4.38
CA GLY A 100 -13.68 0.27 -3.27
C GLY A 100 -13.28 -1.12 -2.83
N GLY A 101 -12.80 -1.90 -3.77
CA GLY A 101 -11.97 -3.07 -3.65
C GLY A 101 -10.71 -2.74 -4.43
N SER A 102 -9.71 -2.20 -3.76
CA SER A 102 -8.39 -1.94 -4.32
C SER A 102 -7.68 -3.27 -4.60
N SER A 103 -8.13 -3.97 -5.61
CA SER A 103 -7.28 -4.75 -6.48
C SER A 103 -7.10 -3.89 -7.72
N GLY A 104 -5.99 -3.16 -7.79
CA GLY A 104 -5.60 -2.45 -9.00
C GLY A 104 -5.49 -3.47 -10.11
N ASN A 105 -6.59 -3.68 -10.81
CA ASN A 105 -6.64 -4.45 -12.03
C ASN A 105 -5.86 -3.64 -13.07
N LEU A 106 -4.52 -3.83 -13.07
CA LEU A 106 -3.70 -3.42 -14.18
C LEU A 106 -4.26 -4.19 -15.37
N ILE A 107 -4.95 -3.47 -16.25
CA ILE A 107 -5.25 -3.96 -17.59
C ILE A 107 -3.88 -4.09 -18.23
N TYR A 108 -3.31 -5.30 -18.14
CA TYR A 108 -2.12 -5.66 -18.90
C TYR A 108 -2.53 -5.55 -20.36
N GLY A 109 -1.94 -4.58 -21.04
CA GLY A 109 -2.38 -4.13 -22.36
C GLY A 109 -2.33 -5.26 -23.37
N GLY A 110 -3.19 -5.25 -24.34
CA GLY A 110 -3.53 -6.26 -25.31
C GLY A 110 -2.44 -6.81 -26.24
N VAL A 111 -1.22 -6.99 -25.79
CA VAL A 111 -0.21 -7.83 -26.45
C VAL A 111 -0.38 -9.24 -25.89
N SER A 112 -0.86 -10.16 -26.73
CA SER A 112 -1.02 -11.56 -26.34
C SER A 112 0.35 -12.22 -26.12
N VAL A 113 0.44 -13.01 -25.03
CA VAL A 113 1.61 -13.89 -24.81
C VAL A 113 1.74 -14.93 -25.92
N SER A 114 2.94 -15.47 -26.10
CA SER A 114 3.24 -16.46 -27.16
C SER A 114 2.49 -17.79 -26.95
N GLN A 115 2.42 -18.62 -28.00
CA GLN A 115 1.82 -19.95 -27.92
C GLN A 115 2.58 -20.87 -26.97
N GLU A 116 3.90 -20.71 -26.89
CA GLU A 116 4.77 -21.43 -25.97
C GLU A 116 4.38 -21.14 -24.51
N VAL A 117 4.10 -19.88 -24.18
CA VAL A 117 3.61 -19.50 -22.85
C VAL A 117 2.22 -20.06 -22.60
N LEU A 118 1.30 -19.97 -23.59
CA LEU A 118 -0.05 -20.50 -23.46
C LEU A 118 -0.09 -22.03 -23.26
N ALA A 119 0.91 -22.76 -23.78
CA ALA A 119 1.03 -24.20 -23.56
C ALA A 119 1.19 -24.55 -22.06
N HIS A 120 1.75 -23.65 -21.26
CA HIS A 120 1.92 -23.85 -19.81
C HIS A 120 0.69 -23.45 -18.98
N LYS A 121 -0.31 -22.79 -19.60
CA LYS A 121 -1.49 -22.27 -18.88
C LYS A 121 -2.22 -23.32 -18.04
N PRO A 122 -2.51 -24.57 -18.51
CA PRO A 122 -3.20 -25.55 -17.67
C PRO A 122 -2.45 -25.91 -16.38
N MET A 123 -1.13 -25.99 -16.46
CA MET A 123 -0.28 -26.27 -15.30
C MET A 123 -0.21 -25.06 -14.37
N LEU A 124 -0.12 -23.85 -14.95
CA LEU A 124 -0.14 -22.61 -14.21
C LEU A 124 -1.47 -22.43 -13.43
N GLU A 125 -2.63 -22.72 -14.06
CA GLU A 125 -3.93 -22.70 -13.42
C GLU A 125 -4.02 -23.68 -12.25
N LYS A 126 -3.43 -24.87 -12.38
CA LYS A 126 -3.37 -25.86 -11.30
C LYS A 126 -2.66 -25.28 -10.07
N TYR A 127 -1.47 -24.73 -10.25
CA TYR A 127 -0.68 -24.22 -9.15
C TYR A 127 -1.15 -22.84 -8.66
N ALA A 128 -1.68 -21.98 -9.52
CA ALA A 128 -2.33 -20.74 -9.10
C ALA A 128 -3.50 -21.04 -8.12
N ARG A 129 -4.30 -22.06 -8.42
CA ARG A 129 -5.37 -22.53 -7.52
C ARG A 129 -4.82 -23.14 -6.23
N GLU A 130 -3.76 -23.94 -6.30
CA GLU A 130 -3.12 -24.53 -5.12
C GLU A 130 -2.67 -23.46 -4.11
N TYR A 131 -2.20 -22.32 -4.61
CA TYR A 131 -1.70 -21.21 -3.79
C TYR A 131 -2.68 -20.04 -3.63
N GLY A 132 -3.92 -20.15 -4.14
CA GLY A 132 -4.98 -19.14 -3.97
C GLY A 132 -4.70 -17.83 -4.68
N ILE A 133 -4.12 -17.89 -5.89
CA ILE A 133 -3.70 -16.73 -6.68
C ILE A 133 -4.24 -16.77 -8.11
N GLU A 134 -5.40 -17.41 -8.33
CA GLU A 134 -6.01 -17.57 -9.67
C GLU A 134 -6.34 -16.23 -10.33
N GLU A 135 -6.67 -15.23 -9.55
CA GLU A 135 -6.96 -13.88 -10.05
C GLU A 135 -5.75 -13.21 -10.73
N TYR A 136 -4.53 -13.68 -10.41
CA TYR A 136 -3.27 -13.18 -11.01
C TYR A 136 -2.80 -14.01 -12.19
N LEU A 137 -3.61 -14.90 -12.77
CA LEU A 137 -3.20 -15.81 -13.85
C LEU A 137 -2.60 -15.05 -15.04
N ASN A 138 -3.17 -13.92 -15.44
CA ASN A 138 -2.65 -13.11 -16.54
C ASN A 138 -1.28 -12.52 -16.20
N VAL A 139 -1.07 -12.06 -14.96
CA VAL A 139 0.24 -11.57 -14.49
C VAL A 139 1.28 -12.69 -14.52
N LEU A 140 0.90 -13.89 -14.08
CA LEU A 140 1.81 -15.05 -14.09
C LEU A 140 2.17 -15.50 -15.51
N LEU A 141 1.24 -15.45 -16.46
CA LEU A 141 1.53 -15.68 -17.88
C LEU A 141 2.49 -14.62 -18.45
N ALA A 142 2.27 -13.35 -18.09
CA ALA A 142 3.17 -12.26 -18.49
C ALA A 142 4.57 -12.42 -17.86
N ILE A 143 4.66 -12.92 -16.62
CA ILE A 143 5.94 -13.25 -15.99
C ILE A 143 6.65 -14.36 -16.78
N ILE A 144 5.99 -15.47 -17.13
CA ILE A 144 6.59 -16.53 -17.97
C ILE A 144 7.09 -15.95 -19.30
N GLN A 145 6.30 -15.07 -19.91
CA GLN A 145 6.68 -14.41 -21.17
C GLN A 145 7.97 -13.60 -21.03
N VAL A 146 8.13 -12.85 -19.95
CA VAL A 146 9.31 -12.01 -19.69
C VAL A 146 10.53 -12.83 -19.29
N GLU A 147 10.32 -13.90 -18.50
CA GLU A 147 11.43 -14.71 -17.96
C GLU A 147 12.04 -15.65 -18.99
N SER A 148 11.21 -16.30 -19.80
CA SER A 148 11.68 -17.36 -20.70
C SER A 148 11.02 -17.39 -22.08
N GLY A 149 9.93 -16.60 -22.28
CA GLY A 149 9.06 -16.77 -23.44
C GLY A 149 8.39 -18.14 -23.51
N GLY A 150 8.37 -18.89 -22.41
CA GLY A 150 7.82 -20.24 -22.32
C GLY A 150 8.71 -21.34 -22.92
N THR A 151 9.98 -21.07 -23.24
CA THR A 151 10.85 -21.99 -24.01
C THR A 151 11.94 -22.68 -23.19
N LEU A 152 12.22 -22.21 -21.97
CA LEU A 152 13.18 -22.83 -21.05
C LEU A 152 12.50 -23.88 -20.16
N GLU A 153 13.26 -24.82 -19.58
CA GLU A 153 12.72 -25.75 -18.59
C GLU A 153 12.30 -25.01 -17.32
N ASP A 154 13.13 -24.13 -16.79
CA ASP A 154 12.78 -23.22 -15.70
C ASP A 154 12.01 -22.00 -16.26
N VAL A 155 10.76 -22.25 -16.68
CA VAL A 155 9.95 -21.28 -17.45
C VAL A 155 9.65 -20.00 -16.67
N MET A 156 9.61 -20.04 -15.34
CA MET A 156 9.38 -18.89 -14.47
C MET A 156 10.68 -18.35 -13.84
N GLN A 157 11.84 -18.91 -14.20
CA GLN A 157 13.17 -18.59 -13.64
C GLN A 157 13.15 -18.55 -12.10
N SER A 158 12.46 -19.52 -11.49
CA SER A 158 12.19 -19.54 -10.06
C SER A 158 13.24 -20.28 -9.22
N SER A 159 14.25 -20.90 -9.85
CA SER A 159 15.35 -21.60 -9.17
C SER A 159 16.05 -20.73 -8.12
N GLU A 160 16.32 -19.46 -8.45
CA GLU A 160 17.05 -18.55 -7.55
C GLU A 160 16.28 -18.25 -6.26
N SER A 161 14.95 -18.31 -6.29
CA SER A 161 14.12 -18.16 -5.08
C SER A 161 14.33 -19.30 -4.05
N LEU A 162 14.86 -20.43 -4.50
CA LEU A 162 15.27 -21.57 -3.66
C LEU A 162 16.77 -21.56 -3.34
N GLY A 163 17.52 -20.54 -3.79
CA GLY A 163 18.97 -20.48 -3.66
C GLY A 163 19.70 -21.47 -4.59
N LEU A 164 19.03 -21.97 -5.62
CA LEU A 164 19.59 -22.84 -6.64
C LEU A 164 20.22 -22.02 -7.79
N PRO A 165 21.13 -22.59 -8.58
CA PRO A 165 21.61 -21.96 -9.80
C PRO A 165 20.46 -21.69 -10.77
N PRO A 166 20.53 -20.65 -11.64
CA PRO A 166 19.55 -20.41 -12.68
C PRO A 166 19.32 -21.63 -13.58
N ASN A 167 18.08 -21.83 -14.04
CA ASN A 167 17.68 -22.96 -14.92
C ASN A 167 17.90 -24.35 -14.29
N SER A 168 17.75 -24.49 -12.98
CA SER A 168 17.93 -25.77 -12.27
C SER A 168 16.65 -26.56 -12.07
N LEU A 169 15.48 -25.98 -12.36
CA LEU A 169 14.18 -26.61 -12.15
C LEU A 169 13.60 -27.13 -13.48
N SER A 170 12.89 -28.26 -13.40
CA SER A 170 12.00 -28.70 -14.48
C SER A 170 10.81 -27.75 -14.62
N THR A 171 10.10 -27.83 -15.73
CA THR A 171 8.94 -26.95 -16.02
C THR A 171 7.89 -27.00 -14.90
N GLU A 172 7.53 -28.19 -14.43
CA GLU A 172 6.54 -28.32 -13.37
C GLU A 172 7.04 -27.74 -12.02
N GLU A 173 8.28 -28.04 -11.67
CA GLU A 173 8.88 -27.49 -10.44
C GLU A 173 9.02 -25.98 -10.51
N SER A 174 9.39 -25.43 -11.68
CA SER A 174 9.46 -24.01 -11.92
C SER A 174 8.12 -23.32 -11.74
N ILE A 175 7.07 -23.83 -12.39
CA ILE A 175 5.73 -23.25 -12.26
C ILE A 175 5.21 -23.34 -10.82
N LYS A 176 5.39 -24.49 -10.18
CA LYS A 176 5.00 -24.66 -8.78
C LYS A 176 5.71 -23.68 -7.86
N GLN A 177 7.04 -23.60 -7.98
CA GLN A 177 7.84 -22.68 -7.16
C GLN A 177 7.56 -21.20 -7.48
N GLY A 178 7.40 -20.86 -8.76
CA GLY A 178 7.07 -19.50 -9.18
C GLY A 178 5.73 -19.02 -8.61
N CYS A 179 4.68 -19.86 -8.66
CA CYS A 179 3.39 -19.57 -8.05
C CYS A 179 3.48 -19.44 -6.54
N LYS A 180 4.20 -20.35 -5.87
CA LYS A 180 4.43 -20.28 -4.43
C LYS A 180 5.13 -18.98 -4.05
N TYR A 181 6.22 -18.65 -4.71
CA TYR A 181 6.99 -17.44 -4.42
C TYR A 181 6.17 -16.17 -4.67
N PHE A 182 5.39 -16.13 -5.76
CA PHE A 182 4.50 -15.00 -6.03
C PHE A 182 3.42 -14.85 -4.94
N SER A 183 2.83 -15.95 -4.45
CA SER A 183 1.85 -15.92 -3.36
C SER A 183 2.47 -15.41 -2.04
N GLU A 184 3.71 -15.79 -1.73
CA GLU A 184 4.44 -15.31 -0.56
C GLU A 184 4.71 -13.79 -0.65
N LEU A 185 5.05 -13.30 -1.84
CA LEU A 185 5.23 -11.86 -2.09
C LEU A 185 3.92 -11.08 -1.98
N LEU A 186 2.79 -11.63 -2.45
CA LEU A 186 1.46 -11.03 -2.29
C LEU A 186 1.10 -10.89 -0.81
N ALA A 187 1.25 -11.95 -0.02
CA ALA A 187 0.96 -11.91 1.41
C ALA A 187 1.85 -10.91 2.16
N ALA A 188 3.13 -10.84 1.78
CA ALA A 188 4.04 -9.84 2.34
C ALA A 188 3.68 -8.41 1.95
N ALA A 189 3.24 -8.19 0.71
CA ALA A 189 2.79 -6.88 0.21
C ALA A 189 1.51 -6.42 0.91
N GLU A 190 0.52 -7.31 1.09
CA GLU A 190 -0.70 -7.04 1.84
C GLU A 190 -0.37 -6.58 3.28
N THR A 191 0.47 -7.33 3.99
CA THR A 191 0.91 -6.98 5.34
C THR A 191 1.56 -5.60 5.41
N LYS A 192 2.30 -5.21 4.38
CA LYS A 192 3.02 -3.92 4.29
C LYS A 192 2.17 -2.80 3.68
N GLY A 193 1.03 -3.13 3.07
CA GLY A 193 0.17 -2.22 2.32
C GLY A 193 0.79 -1.76 1.00
N CYS A 194 1.62 -2.59 0.36
CA CYS A 194 2.23 -2.33 -0.93
C CYS A 194 1.31 -2.76 -2.08
N ASP A 195 1.46 -2.11 -3.24
CA ASP A 195 0.69 -2.40 -4.44
C ASP A 195 1.21 -3.61 -5.24
N LEU A 196 0.42 -4.09 -6.21
CA LEU A 196 0.75 -5.23 -7.07
C LEU A 196 2.03 -4.99 -7.90
N ASN A 197 2.29 -3.77 -8.35
CA ASN A 197 3.52 -3.47 -9.09
C ASN A 197 4.77 -3.65 -8.21
N SER A 198 4.65 -3.39 -6.91
CA SER A 198 5.71 -3.69 -5.94
C SER A 198 5.95 -5.20 -5.82
N VAL A 199 4.88 -6.03 -5.90
CA VAL A 199 4.98 -7.50 -5.92
C VAL A 199 5.69 -7.97 -7.20
N ILE A 200 5.25 -7.48 -8.36
CA ILE A 200 5.84 -7.83 -9.66
C ILE A 200 7.33 -7.48 -9.68
N GLN A 201 7.71 -6.27 -9.27
CA GLN A 201 9.13 -5.90 -9.20
C GLN A 201 9.90 -6.76 -8.21
N SER A 202 9.27 -7.16 -7.09
CA SER A 202 9.90 -8.01 -6.07
C SER A 202 10.10 -9.44 -6.54
N TYR A 203 9.32 -9.92 -7.51
CA TYR A 203 9.57 -11.21 -8.14
C TYR A 203 10.96 -11.28 -8.74
N ASN A 204 11.40 -10.21 -9.41
CA ASN A 204 12.73 -10.09 -10.01
C ASN A 204 13.82 -9.63 -9.01
N TYR A 205 13.48 -8.78 -8.03
CA TYR A 205 14.45 -8.18 -7.11
C TYR A 205 14.61 -8.92 -5.79
N GLY A 206 13.69 -9.84 -5.50
CA GLY A 206 13.55 -10.44 -4.17
C GLY A 206 12.69 -9.60 -3.23
N GLY A 207 12.16 -10.24 -2.18
CA GLY A 207 11.20 -9.65 -1.22
C GLY A 207 11.70 -8.41 -0.47
N GLY A 208 13.00 -8.18 -0.41
CA GLY A 208 13.58 -6.98 0.19
C GLY A 208 13.17 -5.67 -0.52
N PHE A 209 12.69 -5.74 -1.76
CA PHE A 209 12.14 -4.56 -2.45
C PHE A 209 10.81 -4.12 -1.84
N LEU A 210 9.98 -5.04 -1.34
CA LEU A 210 8.75 -4.68 -0.61
C LEU A 210 9.04 -3.84 0.64
N ASP A 211 10.09 -4.18 1.41
CA ASP A 211 10.50 -3.38 2.56
C ASP A 211 10.97 -1.98 2.14
N TYR A 212 11.69 -1.92 1.03
CA TYR A 212 12.17 -0.65 0.48
C TYR A 212 11.02 0.28 0.07
N VAL A 213 10.00 -0.26 -0.62
CA VAL A 213 8.80 0.50 -1.04
C VAL A 213 7.91 0.86 0.15
N ALA A 214 7.71 -0.07 1.10
CA ALA A 214 6.91 0.16 2.30
C ALA A 214 7.36 1.39 3.09
N GLY A 215 8.68 1.59 3.19
CA GLY A 215 9.27 2.77 3.82
C GLY A 215 9.21 4.06 2.98
N ARG A 216 8.66 4.02 1.74
CA ARG A 216 8.70 5.12 0.76
C ARG A 216 7.36 5.39 0.07
N GLY A 217 6.25 5.20 0.76
CA GLY A 217 4.91 5.53 0.26
C GLY A 217 4.11 4.33 -0.22
N LYS A 218 4.65 3.10 -0.12
CA LYS A 218 3.92 1.83 -0.33
C LYS A 218 3.45 1.58 -1.77
N LYS A 219 3.84 2.42 -2.71
CA LYS A 219 3.51 2.29 -4.13
C LYS A 219 4.78 2.20 -4.96
N TYR A 220 4.76 1.29 -5.92
CA TYR A 220 5.82 1.17 -6.91
C TYR A 220 5.95 2.47 -7.73
N THR A 221 7.18 2.87 -7.99
CA THR A 221 7.53 3.77 -9.09
C THR A 221 8.81 3.28 -9.76
N PHE A 222 9.00 3.64 -11.03
CA PHE A 222 10.23 3.29 -11.75
C PHE A 222 11.47 3.85 -11.05
N GLU A 223 11.37 5.05 -10.48
CA GLU A 223 12.46 5.71 -9.75
C GLU A 223 12.86 4.95 -8.48
N LEU A 224 11.89 4.31 -7.80
CA LEU A 224 12.19 3.44 -6.65
C LEU A 224 12.90 2.16 -7.11
N ALA A 225 12.45 1.55 -8.22
CA ALA A 225 13.12 0.38 -8.79
C ALA A 225 14.54 0.70 -9.26
N GLU A 226 14.73 1.84 -9.94
CA GLU A 226 16.04 2.33 -10.38
C GLU A 226 16.97 2.60 -9.18
N SER A 227 16.47 3.29 -8.15
CA SER A 227 17.25 3.63 -6.95
C SER A 227 17.67 2.37 -6.19
N PHE A 228 16.75 1.41 -6.02
CA PHE A 228 17.06 0.12 -5.38
C PHE A 228 18.15 -0.64 -6.13
N ALA A 229 18.02 -0.77 -7.46
CA ALA A 229 19.04 -1.43 -8.28
C ALA A 229 20.38 -0.72 -8.24
N ARG A 230 20.40 0.62 -8.24
CA ARG A 230 21.61 1.40 -8.06
C ARG A 230 22.29 1.09 -6.74
N ASP A 231 21.55 1.11 -5.66
CA ASP A 231 22.09 0.90 -4.31
C ASP A 231 22.63 -0.54 -4.17
N LYS A 232 21.88 -1.55 -4.68
CA LYS A 232 22.29 -2.97 -4.65
C LYS A 232 23.49 -3.28 -5.55
N SER A 233 23.64 -2.59 -6.68
CA SER A 233 24.76 -2.78 -7.63
C SER A 233 26.00 -1.95 -7.29
N GLY A 234 25.95 -1.10 -6.26
CA GLY A 234 26.98 -0.10 -6.01
C GLY A 234 27.12 0.92 -7.14
N GLY A 235 26.04 1.19 -7.88
CA GLY A 235 26.01 2.11 -9.02
C GLY A 235 26.57 1.54 -10.32
N LYS A 236 26.93 0.25 -10.39
CA LYS A 236 27.46 -0.39 -11.59
C LYS A 236 26.38 -0.52 -12.65
N LYS A 237 26.64 0.01 -13.84
CA LYS A 237 25.76 -0.06 -15.03
C LYS A 237 26.24 -1.11 -16.01
N VAL A 238 25.29 -1.68 -16.76
CA VAL A 238 25.53 -2.59 -17.89
C VAL A 238 24.68 -2.16 -19.07
N THR A 239 25.13 -2.47 -20.28
CA THR A 239 24.35 -2.26 -21.50
C THR A 239 23.11 -3.16 -21.48
N TYR A 240 21.97 -2.60 -21.90
CA TYR A 240 20.70 -3.32 -21.98
C TYR A 240 19.91 -2.80 -23.19
N THR A 241 19.97 -3.54 -24.29
CA THR A 241 19.45 -3.13 -25.61
C THR A 241 17.96 -3.41 -25.81
N ASN A 242 17.22 -3.75 -24.72
CA ASN A 242 15.77 -3.89 -24.82
C ASN A 242 15.12 -2.57 -25.26
N PRO A 243 14.14 -2.58 -26.20
CA PRO A 243 13.51 -1.36 -26.72
C PRO A 243 13.01 -0.41 -25.64
N VAL A 244 12.39 -0.93 -24.58
CA VAL A 244 11.91 -0.13 -23.44
C VAL A 244 13.05 0.64 -22.75
N ALA A 245 14.20 0.01 -22.57
CA ALA A 245 15.37 0.65 -21.99
C ALA A 245 16.02 1.66 -22.95
N VAL A 246 16.08 1.32 -24.23
CA VAL A 246 16.61 2.24 -25.26
C VAL A 246 15.81 3.52 -25.30
N GLU A 247 14.48 3.40 -25.32
CA GLU A 247 13.56 4.55 -25.31
C GLU A 247 13.67 5.35 -24.01
N LYS A 248 13.68 4.67 -22.85
CA LYS A 248 13.61 5.35 -21.57
C LYS A 248 14.92 6.00 -21.12
N ASN A 249 16.07 5.41 -21.43
CA ASN A 249 17.36 5.91 -20.93
C ASN A 249 18.57 5.69 -21.83
N GLY A 250 18.37 5.27 -23.10
CA GLY A 250 19.46 5.04 -24.03
C GLY A 250 20.10 3.64 -23.92
N GLY A 251 19.42 2.67 -23.32
CA GLY A 251 19.79 1.25 -23.40
C GLY A 251 20.79 0.77 -22.35
N TRP A 252 20.57 1.11 -21.10
CA TRP A 252 21.36 0.58 -19.97
C TRP A 252 20.47 0.23 -18.76
N ARG A 253 20.98 -0.61 -17.89
CA ARG A 253 20.41 -0.86 -16.57
C ARG A 253 21.50 -1.01 -15.51
N TYR A 254 21.14 -0.94 -14.25
CA TYR A 254 22.05 -1.34 -13.17
C TYR A 254 22.29 -2.85 -13.18
N SER A 255 23.47 -3.29 -12.71
CA SER A 255 23.88 -4.70 -12.71
C SER A 255 23.27 -5.47 -11.52
N TYR A 256 21.99 -5.19 -11.20
CA TYR A 256 21.21 -5.89 -10.20
C TYR A 256 19.78 -6.05 -10.71
N GLY A 257 19.32 -7.27 -10.90
CA GLY A 257 18.01 -7.57 -11.44
C GLY A 257 17.68 -6.73 -12.70
N ASN A 258 16.41 -6.37 -12.86
CA ASN A 258 15.95 -5.56 -13.98
C ASN A 258 15.00 -4.45 -13.52
N MET A 259 15.45 -3.19 -13.50
CA MET A 259 14.61 -2.04 -13.11
C MET A 259 13.43 -1.77 -14.04
N PHE A 260 13.43 -2.38 -15.24
CA PHE A 260 12.34 -2.29 -16.20
C PHE A 260 11.31 -3.41 -16.05
N TYR A 261 11.45 -4.30 -15.07
CA TYR A 261 10.69 -5.54 -15.00
C TYR A 261 9.17 -5.32 -15.04
N VAL A 262 8.63 -4.39 -14.23
CA VAL A 262 7.21 -4.03 -14.29
C VAL A 262 6.81 -3.52 -15.66
N LEU A 263 7.62 -2.67 -16.29
CA LEU A 263 7.32 -2.15 -17.63
C LEU A 263 7.31 -3.25 -18.70
N LEU A 264 8.14 -4.29 -18.54
CA LEU A 264 8.15 -5.44 -19.44
C LEU A 264 6.95 -6.35 -19.24
N VAL A 265 6.62 -6.67 -17.97
CA VAL A 265 5.46 -7.51 -17.63
C VAL A 265 4.16 -6.82 -18.06
N SER A 266 4.06 -5.49 -17.90
CA SER A 266 2.85 -4.73 -18.28
C SER A 266 2.60 -4.60 -19.79
N GLN A 267 3.48 -5.12 -20.64
CA GLN A 267 3.25 -5.19 -22.08
C GLN A 267 2.27 -6.29 -22.49
N TYR A 268 2.02 -7.22 -21.61
CA TYR A 268 1.18 -8.40 -21.82
C TYR A 268 -0.05 -8.37 -20.90
#